data_e6c5bf9a47844b8847ccdce5f5af62c1
#
_entry.id   e6c5bf9a47844b8847ccdce5f5af62c1
#
_cell.length_a   1.000
_cell.length_b   1.000
_cell.length_c   1.000
_cell.angle_alpha   90.00
_cell.angle_beta   90.00
_cell.angle_gamma   90.00
#
_symmetry.space_group_name_H-M   'P 1'
#
loop_
_entity.id
_entity.type
_entity.pdbx_description
1 polymer ?
#
loop_
_entity_poly.entity_id
_entity_poly.type
_entity_poly.pdbx_seq_one_letter_code
_entity_poly.pdbx_strand_id
1 'polypeptide(L)'
;MSKHIFECIDAHTCGNPVRLILTEKPDLEGISMSEKRLDFLKKFDWIRKSLMFEPRGHDMMSGGMIFPPHDSKNDFAILFLETSGCLPMCGHGTIGIVTIALEKKLVKPKVEGILNIEVPAGVIQVTYQKKDKKVSWVEIVNVDSFLAEKNLSIISDNLGEINFDVSYGGNFYAIIEKQKNYSDLEDFKAEQLISYSREIRDKINKKYSEKFIHPYLSLIHI
;
A
#
# COMPACT_ATOMS: atom_id res chain seq x y z
N MET A 1 27.73 0.57 16.86
CA MET A 1 26.36 0.47 16.28
C MET A 1 25.79 1.87 16.25
N SER A 2 25.33 2.34 15.09
CA SER A 2 24.61 3.62 14.99
C SER A 2 23.26 3.49 15.69
N LYS A 3 22.91 4.49 16.51
CA LYS A 3 21.60 4.57 17.17
C LYS A 3 20.69 5.42 16.29
N HIS A 4 19.53 4.88 15.92
CA HIS A 4 18.48 5.60 15.20
C HIS A 4 17.29 5.82 16.13
N ILE A 5 16.65 7.00 16.05
CA ILE A 5 15.48 7.37 16.84
C ILE A 5 14.37 7.79 15.89
N PHE A 6 13.36 6.95 15.75
CA PHE A 6 12.20 7.23 14.92
C PHE A 6 11.04 7.74 15.79
N GLU A 7 10.57 8.93 15.51
CA GLU A 7 9.30 9.43 16.02
C GLU A 7 8.19 9.03 15.06
N CYS A 8 7.14 8.42 15.59
CA CYS A 8 6.01 7.93 14.80
C CYS A 8 4.69 8.38 15.44
N ILE A 9 3.66 8.47 14.62
CA ILE A 9 2.27 8.58 15.08
C ILE A 9 1.52 7.37 14.58
N ASP A 10 0.96 6.62 15.50
CA ASP A 10 0.13 5.45 15.19
C ASP A 10 -1.36 5.84 15.23
N ALA A 11 -2.10 5.32 14.26
CA ALA A 11 -3.54 5.45 14.13
C ALA A 11 -4.12 4.18 13.51
N HIS A 12 -5.40 4.20 13.17
CA HIS A 12 -6.03 3.13 12.39
C HIS A 12 -7.11 3.68 11.47
N THR A 13 -7.35 2.98 10.38
CA THR A 13 -8.49 3.18 9.48
C THR A 13 -9.40 1.98 9.64
N CYS A 14 -10.55 2.14 10.28
CA CYS A 14 -11.50 1.05 10.57
C CYS A 14 -10.84 -0.19 11.22
N GLY A 15 -9.90 0.03 12.17
CA GLY A 15 -9.19 -1.04 12.86
C GLY A 15 -7.87 -1.47 12.18
N ASN A 16 -7.66 -1.16 10.92
CA ASN A 16 -6.43 -1.48 10.22
C ASN A 16 -5.33 -0.45 10.55
N PRO A 17 -4.17 -0.86 11.11
CA PRO A 17 -3.18 0.05 11.68
C PRO A 17 -2.48 0.90 10.61
N VAL A 18 -2.14 2.13 11.00
CA VAL A 18 -1.38 3.07 10.15
C VAL A 18 -0.34 3.78 11.01
N ARG A 19 0.95 3.62 10.67
CA ARG A 19 2.08 4.31 11.31
C ARG A 19 2.65 5.39 10.39
N LEU A 20 2.55 6.65 10.79
CA LEU A 20 3.24 7.74 10.09
C LEU A 20 4.60 7.99 10.74
N ILE A 21 5.67 7.81 9.98
CA ILE A 21 7.05 8.03 10.41
C ILE A 21 7.40 9.51 10.15
N LEU A 22 7.81 10.22 11.21
CA LEU A 22 8.03 11.67 11.18
C LEU A 22 9.49 12.05 10.98
N THR A 23 10.42 11.32 11.61
CA THR A 23 11.86 11.64 11.63
C THR A 23 12.69 10.55 10.96
N GLU A 24 13.99 10.78 10.81
CA GLU A 24 14.95 9.85 10.19
C GLU A 24 14.52 9.40 8.77
N LYS A 25 13.83 10.29 8.05
CA LYS A 25 13.45 10.03 6.67
C LYS A 25 14.69 10.07 5.79
N PRO A 26 14.97 9.02 5.01
CA PRO A 26 16.15 9.00 4.16
C PRO A 26 16.01 9.99 2.99
N ASP A 27 17.14 10.52 2.55
CA ASP A 27 17.20 11.24 1.28
C ASP A 27 17.17 10.22 0.13
N LEU A 28 16.08 10.25 -0.65
CA LEU A 28 15.81 9.27 -1.68
C LEU A 28 16.13 9.85 -3.06
N GLU A 29 16.89 9.10 -3.83
CA GLU A 29 17.20 9.41 -5.23
C GLU A 29 16.00 9.05 -6.13
N GLY A 30 15.77 9.88 -7.16
CA GLY A 30 14.73 9.66 -8.18
C GLY A 30 13.92 10.91 -8.50
N ILE A 31 13.43 10.96 -9.73
CA ILE A 31 12.61 12.06 -10.27
C ILE A 31 11.09 11.78 -10.17
N SER A 32 10.73 10.67 -9.54
CA SER A 32 9.35 10.25 -9.29
C SER A 32 9.26 9.47 -7.98
N MET A 33 8.06 9.37 -7.42
CA MET A 33 7.83 8.53 -6.24
C MET A 33 8.05 7.04 -6.50
N SER A 34 7.85 6.58 -7.73
CA SER A 34 8.21 5.21 -8.14
C SER A 34 9.70 4.95 -8.05
N GLU A 35 10.53 5.84 -8.56
CA GLU A 35 11.99 5.71 -8.48
C GLU A 35 12.48 5.82 -7.03
N LYS A 36 11.96 6.76 -6.26
CA LYS A 36 12.25 6.88 -4.81
C LYS A 36 11.86 5.63 -4.04
N ARG A 37 10.76 4.97 -4.42
CA ARG A 37 10.37 3.68 -3.85
C ARG A 37 11.41 2.59 -4.13
N LEU A 38 11.93 2.52 -5.35
CA LEU A 38 12.97 1.54 -5.71
C LEU A 38 14.29 1.83 -4.98
N ASP A 39 14.67 3.09 -4.87
CA ASP A 39 15.85 3.51 -4.13
C ASP A 39 15.71 3.18 -2.63
N PHE A 40 14.54 3.44 -2.04
CA PHE A 40 14.23 3.05 -0.67
C PHE A 40 14.38 1.53 -0.45
N LEU A 41 13.78 0.73 -1.31
CA LEU A 41 13.87 -0.73 -1.21
C LEU A 41 15.31 -1.23 -1.33
N LYS A 42 16.11 -0.60 -2.17
CA LYS A 42 17.51 -0.97 -2.39
C LYS A 42 18.42 -0.57 -1.23
N LYS A 43 18.24 0.63 -0.66
CA LYS A 43 19.20 1.22 0.32
C LYS A 43 18.67 1.26 1.74
N PHE A 44 17.37 1.38 1.94
CA PHE A 44 16.75 1.74 3.22
C PHE A 44 15.65 0.79 3.71
N ASP A 45 15.47 -0.38 3.08
CA ASP A 45 14.44 -1.36 3.46
C ASP A 45 14.57 -1.85 4.91
N TRP A 46 15.74 -1.70 5.51
CA TRP A 46 15.96 -1.96 6.93
C TRP A 46 15.07 -1.09 7.84
N ILE A 47 14.72 0.15 7.42
CA ILE A 47 13.81 1.03 8.17
C ILE A 47 12.42 0.40 8.23
N ARG A 48 11.88 -0.03 7.07
CA ARG A 48 10.60 -0.73 6.99
C ARG A 48 10.62 -1.98 7.88
N LYS A 49 11.62 -2.82 7.72
CA LYS A 49 11.77 -4.04 8.54
C LYS A 49 11.84 -3.74 10.03
N SER A 50 12.53 -2.69 10.41
CA SER A 50 12.68 -2.29 11.81
C SER A 50 11.38 -1.77 12.43
N LEU A 51 10.49 -1.15 11.66
CA LEU A 51 9.30 -0.46 12.16
C LEU A 51 7.99 -1.20 11.90
N MET A 52 7.93 -2.07 10.88
CA MET A 52 6.70 -2.78 10.53
C MET A 52 6.66 -4.21 11.08
N PHE A 53 7.81 -4.83 11.39
CA PHE A 53 7.88 -6.16 11.97
C PHE A 53 8.07 -6.13 13.50
N GLU A 54 7.81 -7.26 14.14
CA GLU A 54 8.09 -7.46 15.56
C GLU A 54 9.56 -7.12 15.91
N PRO A 55 9.81 -6.54 17.08
CA PRO A 55 8.88 -6.26 18.20
C PRO A 55 8.22 -4.87 18.12
N ARG A 56 8.46 -4.05 17.08
CA ARG A 56 7.92 -2.68 16.98
C ARG A 56 6.67 -2.56 16.10
N GLY A 57 6.40 -3.55 15.30
CA GLY A 57 5.20 -3.72 14.49
C GLY A 57 4.59 -5.10 14.69
N HIS A 58 3.83 -5.56 13.74
CA HIS A 58 3.21 -6.90 13.70
C HIS A 58 2.77 -7.22 12.26
N ASP A 59 2.30 -8.44 11.98
CA ASP A 59 1.97 -8.92 10.64
C ASP A 59 1.03 -8.04 9.82
N MET A 60 0.15 -7.30 10.49
CA MET A 60 -0.83 -6.40 9.86
C MET A 60 -0.36 -4.94 9.82
N MET A 61 0.88 -4.65 10.22
CA MET A 61 1.37 -3.28 10.31
C MET A 61 1.55 -2.66 8.94
N SER A 62 0.97 -1.47 8.77
CA SER A 62 1.10 -0.61 7.61
C SER A 62 1.44 0.80 8.04
N GLY A 63 1.98 1.59 7.13
CA GLY A 63 2.32 2.98 7.40
C GLY A 63 2.97 3.67 6.21
N GLY A 64 3.72 4.72 6.50
CA GLY A 64 4.42 5.45 5.46
C GLY A 64 5.19 6.66 5.95
N MET A 65 5.77 7.34 4.99
CA MET A 65 6.49 8.59 5.15
C MET A 65 5.95 9.65 4.19
N ILE A 66 5.89 10.90 4.64
CA ILE A 66 5.54 12.05 3.81
C ILE A 66 6.82 12.71 3.31
N PHE A 67 6.85 13.05 2.03
CA PHE A 67 7.92 13.76 1.34
C PHE A 67 7.38 15.01 0.65
N PRO A 68 8.23 15.99 0.30
CA PRO A 68 7.87 17.04 -0.63
C PRO A 68 7.48 16.44 -2.00
N PRO A 69 6.50 17.02 -2.71
CA PRO A 69 6.13 16.55 -4.04
C PRO A 69 7.21 16.92 -5.07
N HIS A 70 7.29 16.19 -6.18
CA HIS A 70 8.15 16.55 -7.32
C HIS A 70 7.52 17.69 -8.13
N ASP A 71 6.22 17.57 -8.44
CA ASP A 71 5.48 18.66 -9.06
C ASP A 71 4.92 19.58 -7.98
N SER A 72 5.35 20.85 -8.03
CA SER A 72 4.88 21.89 -7.11
C SER A 72 3.37 22.14 -7.17
N LYS A 73 2.62 21.58 -8.11
CA LYS A 73 1.16 21.60 -8.14
C LYS A 73 0.53 20.68 -7.10
N ASN A 74 1.20 19.62 -6.71
CA ASN A 74 0.75 18.66 -5.71
C ASN A 74 1.04 19.16 -4.30
N ASP A 75 0.32 18.66 -3.31
CA ASP A 75 0.43 19.11 -1.92
C ASP A 75 1.62 18.45 -1.22
N PHE A 76 1.75 17.14 -1.34
CA PHE A 76 2.85 16.34 -0.80
C PHE A 76 2.92 14.98 -1.49
N ALA A 77 3.89 14.16 -1.08
CA ALA A 77 4.06 12.81 -1.58
C ALA A 77 4.06 11.79 -0.43
N ILE A 78 3.62 10.56 -0.69
CA ILE A 78 3.62 9.45 0.27
C ILE A 78 4.41 8.26 -0.28
N LEU A 79 5.27 7.70 0.56
CA LEU A 79 5.87 6.39 0.39
C LEU A 79 5.23 5.42 1.39
N PHE A 80 4.54 4.38 0.89
CA PHE A 80 3.87 3.40 1.75
C PHE A 80 4.82 2.28 2.16
N LEU A 81 4.75 1.89 3.42
CA LEU A 81 5.59 0.85 4.02
C LEU A 81 4.68 -0.17 4.70
N GLU A 82 4.83 -1.44 4.32
CA GLU A 82 4.07 -2.55 4.89
C GLU A 82 4.96 -3.76 5.16
N THR A 83 4.43 -4.75 5.85
CA THR A 83 5.14 -6.02 6.04
C THR A 83 5.39 -6.73 4.71
N SER A 84 4.46 -6.63 3.77
CA SER A 84 4.57 -7.21 2.42
C SER A 84 5.59 -6.47 1.51
N GLY A 85 5.96 -5.24 1.85
CA GLY A 85 6.88 -4.44 1.05
C GLY A 85 6.58 -2.95 1.09
N CYS A 86 7.07 -2.26 0.07
CA CYS A 86 6.80 -0.85 -0.17
C CYS A 86 5.78 -0.76 -1.31
N LEU A 87 4.52 -0.50 -0.98
CA LEU A 87 3.43 -0.54 -1.95
C LEU A 87 3.42 0.67 -2.88
N PRO A 88 3.03 0.49 -4.15
CA PRO A 88 2.77 1.62 -5.05
C PRO A 88 1.58 2.46 -4.64
N MET A 89 0.53 1.84 -4.08
CA MET A 89 -0.67 2.51 -3.58
C MET A 89 -1.26 1.74 -2.39
N CYS A 90 -1.76 2.49 -1.39
CA CYS A 90 -2.43 1.93 -0.23
C CYS A 90 -3.60 2.83 0.19
N GLY A 91 -4.84 2.40 -0.04
CA GLY A 91 -6.03 3.19 0.24
C GLY A 91 -6.21 3.50 1.72
N HIS A 92 -6.23 2.48 2.60
CA HIS A 92 -6.40 2.70 4.03
C HIS A 92 -5.22 3.48 4.64
N GLY A 93 -4.00 3.23 4.16
CA GLY A 93 -2.81 3.99 4.54
C GLY A 93 -2.93 5.47 4.17
N THR A 94 -3.44 5.78 2.98
CA THR A 94 -3.72 7.16 2.56
C THR A 94 -4.71 7.84 3.51
N ILE A 95 -5.85 7.19 3.82
CA ILE A 95 -6.86 7.75 4.74
C ILE A 95 -6.23 8.07 6.09
N GLY A 96 -5.49 7.13 6.67
CA GLY A 96 -4.85 7.32 7.98
C GLY A 96 -3.76 8.40 7.96
N ILE A 97 -2.87 8.38 6.97
CA ILE A 97 -1.78 9.36 6.84
C ILE A 97 -2.33 10.77 6.61
N VAL A 98 -3.33 10.93 5.72
CA VAL A 98 -3.99 12.21 5.48
C VAL A 98 -4.65 12.75 6.75
N THR A 99 -5.37 11.89 7.48
CA THR A 99 -5.99 12.25 8.75
C THR A 99 -4.96 12.76 9.75
N ILE A 100 -3.88 12.02 9.97
CA ILE A 100 -2.80 12.41 10.87
C ILE A 100 -2.16 13.74 10.40
N ALA A 101 -1.83 13.83 9.11
CA ALA A 101 -1.14 14.99 8.55
C ALA A 101 -1.95 16.28 8.70
N LEU A 102 -3.26 16.22 8.49
CA LEU A 102 -4.16 17.36 8.65
C LEU A 102 -4.41 17.73 10.11
N GLU A 103 -4.68 16.76 10.99
CA GLU A 103 -4.93 16.98 12.41
C GLU A 103 -3.70 17.49 13.16
N LYS A 104 -2.52 16.99 12.80
CA LYS A 104 -1.24 17.42 13.37
C LYS A 104 -0.60 18.60 12.66
N LYS A 105 -1.26 19.13 11.60
CA LYS A 105 -0.77 20.28 10.80
C LYS A 105 0.61 20.03 10.19
N LEU A 106 0.89 18.80 9.79
CA LEU A 106 2.15 18.42 9.14
C LEU A 106 2.21 18.87 7.68
N VAL A 107 1.03 19.09 7.07
CA VAL A 107 0.88 19.58 5.71
C VAL A 107 -0.09 20.78 5.72
N LYS A 108 0.11 21.67 4.76
CA LYS A 108 -0.80 22.80 4.52
C LYS A 108 -1.43 22.62 3.13
N PRO A 109 -2.71 22.28 3.04
CA PRO A 109 -3.41 22.14 1.76
C PRO A 109 -3.34 23.46 0.95
N LYS A 110 -3.16 23.34 -0.35
CA LYS A 110 -3.25 24.49 -1.28
C LYS A 110 -4.68 24.94 -1.48
N VAL A 111 -5.61 23.97 -1.49
CA VAL A 111 -7.05 24.20 -1.55
C VAL A 111 -7.69 23.47 -0.37
N GLU A 112 -8.42 24.18 0.47
CA GLU A 112 -9.10 23.56 1.61
C GLU A 112 -10.12 22.52 1.12
N GLY A 113 -10.11 21.34 1.73
CA GLY A 113 -10.99 20.23 1.38
C GLY A 113 -10.45 19.32 0.28
N ILE A 114 -9.36 19.67 -0.42
CA ILE A 114 -8.79 18.91 -1.52
C ILE A 114 -7.28 18.80 -1.35
N LEU A 115 -6.74 17.60 -1.62
CA LEU A 115 -5.31 17.34 -1.69
C LEU A 115 -4.99 16.57 -2.98
N ASN A 116 -3.93 16.98 -3.69
CA ASN A 116 -3.32 16.20 -4.74
C ASN A 116 -2.03 15.60 -4.19
N ILE A 117 -1.95 14.29 -4.16
CA ILE A 117 -0.90 13.55 -3.47
C ILE A 117 -0.16 12.67 -4.46
N GLU A 118 1.16 12.81 -4.51
CA GLU A 118 2.01 11.90 -5.29
C GLU A 118 2.23 10.61 -4.50
N VAL A 119 1.97 9.49 -5.17
CA VAL A 119 2.28 8.15 -4.67
C VAL A 119 3.07 7.39 -5.74
N PRO A 120 3.74 6.28 -5.44
CA PRO A 120 4.48 5.54 -6.46
C PRO A 120 3.64 5.12 -7.67
N ALA A 121 2.34 4.89 -7.51
CA ALA A 121 1.41 4.56 -8.60
C ALA A 121 1.04 5.77 -9.49
N GLY A 122 1.29 7.01 -9.06
CA GLY A 122 0.92 8.23 -9.78
C GLY A 122 0.45 9.35 -8.86
N VAL A 123 -0.47 10.17 -9.34
CA VAL A 123 -1.11 11.22 -8.53
C VAL A 123 -2.52 10.78 -8.20
N ILE A 124 -2.88 10.87 -6.93
CA ILE A 124 -4.23 10.63 -6.43
C ILE A 124 -4.83 11.94 -5.93
N GLN A 125 -6.13 12.07 -6.05
CA GLN A 125 -6.86 13.18 -5.46
C GLN A 125 -7.60 12.71 -4.21
N VAL A 126 -7.47 13.47 -3.15
CA VAL A 126 -8.16 13.20 -1.88
C VAL A 126 -9.03 14.37 -1.53
N THR A 127 -10.30 14.12 -1.25
CA THR A 127 -11.21 15.07 -0.63
C THR A 127 -11.39 14.72 0.84
N TYR A 128 -11.56 15.73 1.67
CA TYR A 128 -11.72 15.53 3.10
C TYR A 128 -12.63 16.62 3.71
N GLN A 129 -13.23 16.30 4.83
CA GLN A 129 -13.97 17.27 5.63
C GLN A 129 -13.45 17.29 7.07
N LYS A 130 -13.36 18.48 7.62
CA LYS A 130 -13.07 18.71 9.04
C LYS A 130 -14.32 19.14 9.78
N LYS A 131 -14.46 18.63 10.98
CA LYS A 131 -15.38 19.16 11.98
C LYS A 131 -14.53 19.61 13.17
N ASP A 132 -14.48 20.91 13.39
CA ASP A 132 -13.57 21.54 14.34
C ASP A 132 -12.08 21.23 14.00
N LYS A 133 -11.39 20.54 14.87
CA LYS A 133 -9.98 20.16 14.69
C LYS A 133 -9.79 18.72 14.19
N LYS A 134 -10.88 18.00 13.94
CA LYS A 134 -10.87 16.58 13.56
C LYS A 134 -11.28 16.39 12.10
N VAL A 135 -10.63 15.47 11.44
CA VAL A 135 -11.03 14.98 10.10
C VAL A 135 -12.20 14.02 10.31
N SER A 136 -13.36 14.35 9.73
CA SER A 136 -14.59 13.55 9.86
C SER A 136 -14.69 12.46 8.82
N TRP A 137 -14.17 12.70 7.62
CA TRP A 137 -14.07 11.70 6.55
C TRP A 137 -12.99 12.07 5.53
N VAL A 138 -12.53 11.07 4.81
CA VAL A 138 -11.58 11.16 3.71
C VAL A 138 -12.08 10.30 2.57
N GLU A 139 -12.10 10.84 1.35
CA GLU A 139 -12.45 10.14 0.12
C GLU A 139 -11.28 10.21 -0.85
N ILE A 140 -11.04 9.13 -1.59
CA ILE A 140 -9.92 9.01 -2.51
C ILE A 140 -10.41 8.76 -3.92
N VAL A 141 -10.00 9.60 -4.86
CA VAL A 141 -10.02 9.26 -6.29
C VAL A 141 -8.65 8.68 -6.62
N ASN A 142 -8.63 7.36 -6.80
CA ASN A 142 -7.41 6.61 -7.04
C ASN A 142 -6.91 6.82 -8.49
N VAL A 143 -5.72 6.30 -8.79
CA VAL A 143 -5.25 6.16 -10.18
C VAL A 143 -6.19 5.26 -10.98
N ASP A 144 -6.18 5.41 -12.30
CA ASP A 144 -7.03 4.63 -13.21
C ASP A 144 -6.87 3.13 -12.98
N SER A 145 -8.00 2.42 -13.03
CA SER A 145 -8.03 0.97 -12.93
C SER A 145 -8.31 0.32 -14.29
N PHE A 146 -7.73 -0.84 -14.51
CA PHE A 146 -7.97 -1.61 -15.73
C PHE A 146 -7.81 -3.11 -15.49
N LEU A 147 -8.48 -3.88 -16.35
CA LEU A 147 -8.31 -5.33 -16.40
C LEU A 147 -7.07 -5.65 -17.25
N ALA A 148 -6.06 -6.25 -16.63
CA ALA A 148 -4.78 -6.54 -17.27
C ALA A 148 -4.83 -7.87 -18.03
N GLU A 149 -5.44 -8.91 -17.45
CA GLU A 149 -5.51 -10.24 -18.06
C GLU A 149 -6.71 -11.02 -17.52
N LYS A 150 -7.27 -11.91 -18.34
CA LYS A 150 -8.40 -12.79 -17.97
C LYS A 150 -8.05 -14.26 -18.06
N ASN A 151 -8.84 -15.06 -17.33
CA ASN A 151 -8.86 -16.51 -17.45
C ASN A 151 -7.47 -17.16 -17.25
N LEU A 152 -6.70 -16.64 -16.30
CA LEU A 152 -5.46 -17.29 -15.88
C LEU A 152 -5.78 -18.41 -14.90
N SER A 153 -4.88 -19.39 -14.76
CA SER A 153 -5.04 -20.45 -13.79
C SER A 153 -3.72 -20.87 -13.14
N ILE A 154 -3.85 -21.37 -11.92
CA ILE A 154 -2.79 -22.09 -11.19
C ILE A 154 -3.35 -23.35 -10.55
N ILE A 155 -2.48 -24.26 -10.15
CA ILE A 155 -2.87 -25.40 -9.31
C ILE A 155 -2.49 -25.10 -7.88
N SER A 156 -3.49 -24.89 -7.02
CA SER A 156 -3.32 -24.80 -5.57
C SER A 156 -3.21 -26.19 -4.97
N ASP A 157 -2.34 -26.34 -3.96
CA ASP A 157 -2.17 -27.61 -3.26
C ASP A 157 -3.39 -27.97 -2.41
N ASN A 158 -4.13 -26.94 -1.98
CA ASN A 158 -5.27 -27.09 -1.08
C ASN A 158 -6.64 -27.06 -1.81
N LEU A 159 -6.74 -26.30 -2.90
CA LEU A 159 -8.01 -26.05 -3.59
C LEU A 159 -8.07 -26.62 -5.00
N GLY A 160 -6.96 -27.21 -5.52
CA GLY A 160 -6.88 -27.69 -6.88
C GLY A 160 -6.74 -26.56 -7.90
N GLU A 161 -7.34 -26.70 -9.08
CA GLU A 161 -7.25 -25.68 -10.13
C GLU A 161 -8.05 -24.44 -9.71
N ILE A 162 -7.36 -23.28 -9.66
CA ILE A 162 -7.94 -21.97 -9.36
C ILE A 162 -7.80 -21.08 -10.60
N ASN A 163 -8.93 -20.58 -11.07
CA ASN A 163 -9.00 -19.59 -12.13
C ASN A 163 -9.08 -18.19 -11.51
N PHE A 164 -8.45 -17.23 -12.16
CA PHE A 164 -8.43 -15.84 -11.70
C PHE A 164 -8.21 -14.86 -12.86
N ASP A 165 -8.57 -13.62 -12.62
CA ASP A 165 -8.26 -12.50 -13.48
C ASP A 165 -7.20 -11.63 -12.80
N VAL A 166 -6.46 -10.82 -13.58
CA VAL A 166 -5.52 -9.84 -13.05
C VAL A 166 -5.99 -8.44 -13.41
N SER A 167 -6.20 -7.61 -12.40
CA SER A 167 -6.58 -6.22 -12.54
C SER A 167 -5.56 -5.29 -11.87
N TYR A 168 -5.49 -4.05 -12.37
CA TYR A 168 -4.69 -2.98 -11.80
C TYR A 168 -5.57 -1.91 -11.18
N GLY A 169 -5.18 -1.42 -10.00
CA GLY A 169 -5.83 -0.32 -9.29
C GLY A 169 -4.84 0.39 -8.36
N GLY A 170 -3.64 0.72 -8.91
CA GLY A 170 -2.50 1.21 -8.14
C GLY A 170 -1.52 0.10 -7.75
N ASN A 171 -2.00 -1.12 -7.61
CA ASN A 171 -1.25 -2.39 -7.54
C ASN A 171 -1.90 -3.38 -8.50
N PHE A 172 -1.19 -4.44 -8.86
CA PHE A 172 -1.80 -5.58 -9.53
C PHE A 172 -2.43 -6.53 -8.51
N TYR A 173 -3.63 -6.99 -8.81
CA TYR A 173 -4.38 -7.94 -7.99
C TYR A 173 -4.81 -9.15 -8.80
N ALA A 174 -4.58 -10.34 -8.27
CA ALA A 174 -5.24 -11.55 -8.74
C ALA A 174 -6.62 -11.63 -8.07
N ILE A 175 -7.65 -11.56 -8.88
CA ILE A 175 -9.04 -11.60 -8.43
C ILE A 175 -9.60 -12.99 -8.66
N ILE A 176 -9.92 -13.67 -7.56
CA ILE A 176 -10.45 -15.04 -7.57
C ILE A 176 -11.93 -14.97 -7.24
N GLU A 177 -12.75 -15.17 -8.27
CA GLU A 177 -14.19 -15.24 -8.12
C GLU A 177 -14.64 -16.62 -7.63
N LYS A 178 -15.89 -16.71 -7.14
CA LYS A 178 -16.53 -17.98 -6.77
C LYS A 178 -16.45 -18.98 -7.93
N GLN A 179 -16.08 -20.20 -7.62
CA GLN A 179 -15.89 -21.27 -8.60
C GLN A 179 -16.15 -22.64 -7.97
N LYS A 180 -16.10 -23.72 -8.74
CA LYS A 180 -16.52 -25.06 -8.31
C LYS A 180 -15.89 -25.52 -6.97
N ASN A 181 -14.62 -25.20 -6.75
CA ASN A 181 -13.82 -25.61 -5.59
C ASN A 181 -13.59 -24.46 -4.58
N TYR A 182 -14.24 -23.31 -4.80
CA TYR A 182 -14.20 -22.16 -3.93
C TYR A 182 -15.53 -21.40 -4.00
N SER A 183 -16.35 -21.54 -2.97
CA SER A 183 -17.72 -20.95 -2.95
C SER A 183 -17.76 -19.62 -2.21
N ASP A 184 -17.12 -19.51 -1.06
CA ASP A 184 -17.07 -18.26 -0.28
C ASP A 184 -15.91 -18.25 0.72
N LEU A 185 -15.52 -17.03 1.15
CA LEU A 185 -14.55 -16.84 2.24
C LEU A 185 -15.08 -17.36 3.58
N GLU A 186 -16.40 -17.30 3.79
CA GLU A 186 -17.05 -17.74 5.01
C GLU A 186 -16.93 -19.26 5.26
N ASP A 187 -16.64 -20.03 4.22
CA ASP A 187 -16.45 -21.48 4.32
C ASP A 187 -15.12 -21.88 4.97
N PHE A 188 -14.23 -20.91 5.19
CA PHE A 188 -12.88 -21.13 5.69
C PHE A 188 -12.65 -20.42 7.02
N LYS A 189 -11.84 -21.04 7.88
CA LYS A 189 -11.28 -20.36 9.05
C LYS A 189 -10.22 -19.34 8.61
N ALA A 190 -10.04 -18.29 9.41
CA ALA A 190 -9.05 -17.24 9.12
C ALA A 190 -7.64 -17.78 8.87
N GLU A 191 -7.21 -18.79 9.65
CA GLU A 191 -5.89 -19.43 9.48
C GLU A 191 -5.74 -20.14 8.13
N GLN A 192 -6.82 -20.78 7.64
CA GLN A 192 -6.84 -21.41 6.32
C GLN A 192 -6.76 -20.36 5.22
N LEU A 193 -7.55 -19.28 5.33
CA LEU A 193 -7.50 -18.18 4.36
C LEU A 193 -6.09 -17.56 4.26
N ILE A 194 -5.44 -17.32 5.40
CA ILE A 194 -4.07 -16.80 5.44
C ILE A 194 -3.09 -17.79 4.77
N SER A 195 -3.21 -19.07 5.06
CA SER A 195 -2.33 -20.09 4.48
C SER A 195 -2.54 -20.25 2.97
N TYR A 196 -3.81 -20.36 2.54
CA TYR A 196 -4.15 -20.57 1.13
C TYR A 196 -3.83 -19.33 0.29
N SER A 197 -4.12 -18.13 0.78
CA SER A 197 -3.80 -16.90 0.04
C SER A 197 -2.29 -16.70 -0.12
N ARG A 198 -1.49 -17.05 0.88
CA ARG A 198 -0.01 -17.02 0.76
C ARG A 198 0.48 -18.02 -0.31
N GLU A 199 0.03 -19.25 -0.24
CA GLU A 199 0.37 -20.29 -1.20
C GLU A 199 -0.03 -19.91 -2.64
N ILE A 200 -1.27 -19.47 -2.83
CA ILE A 200 -1.81 -19.05 -4.13
C ILE A 200 -1.01 -17.86 -4.69
N ARG A 201 -0.77 -16.82 -3.88
CA ARG A 201 0.03 -15.67 -4.26
C ARG A 201 1.43 -16.06 -4.72
N ASP A 202 2.09 -16.92 -3.96
CA ASP A 202 3.47 -17.35 -4.27
C ASP A 202 3.52 -18.13 -5.58
N LYS A 203 2.52 -18.98 -5.86
CA LYS A 203 2.39 -19.71 -7.13
C LYS A 203 2.08 -18.80 -8.30
N ILE A 204 1.17 -17.82 -8.13
CA ILE A 204 0.85 -16.83 -9.16
C ILE A 204 2.11 -16.01 -9.48
N ASN A 205 2.79 -15.47 -8.47
CA ASN A 205 4.00 -14.69 -8.68
C ASN A 205 5.10 -15.50 -9.35
N LYS A 206 5.30 -16.76 -8.96
CA LYS A 206 6.28 -17.64 -9.60
C LYS A 206 5.97 -17.90 -11.09
N LYS A 207 4.69 -18.05 -11.44
CA LYS A 207 4.25 -18.37 -12.81
C LYS A 207 4.14 -17.15 -13.72
N TYR A 208 3.71 -16.01 -13.17
CA TYR A 208 3.25 -14.86 -13.97
C TYR A 208 3.99 -13.54 -13.66
N SER A 209 4.94 -13.49 -12.73
CA SER A 209 5.63 -12.23 -12.39
C SER A 209 6.27 -11.56 -13.59
N GLU A 210 6.88 -12.32 -14.49
CA GLU A 210 7.51 -11.76 -15.68
C GLU A 210 6.50 -11.11 -16.65
N LYS A 211 5.26 -11.60 -16.68
CA LYS A 211 4.19 -11.09 -17.55
C LYS A 211 3.66 -9.73 -17.07
N PHE A 212 3.67 -9.50 -15.77
CA PHE A 212 3.14 -8.28 -15.13
C PHE A 212 4.24 -7.38 -14.58
N ILE A 213 5.45 -7.47 -15.13
CA ILE A 213 6.53 -6.54 -14.80
C ILE A 213 6.17 -5.16 -15.37
N HIS A 214 5.62 -4.32 -14.50
CA HIS A 214 5.74 -2.89 -14.70
C HIS A 214 7.12 -2.48 -14.14
N PRO A 215 7.95 -1.70 -14.85
CA PRO A 215 9.31 -1.36 -14.40
C PRO A 215 9.35 -0.72 -13.02
N TYR A 216 8.24 -0.21 -12.54
CA TYR A 216 8.11 0.46 -11.24
C TYR A 216 7.13 -0.22 -10.26
N LEU A 217 6.39 -1.24 -10.67
CA LEU A 217 5.32 -1.85 -9.90
C LEU A 217 5.56 -3.36 -9.87
N SER A 218 6.06 -3.87 -8.77
CA SER A 218 6.35 -5.31 -8.62
C SER A 218 5.29 -6.01 -7.78
N LEU A 219 5.08 -7.28 -8.09
CA LEU A 219 4.28 -8.29 -7.39
C LEU A 219 2.76 -8.12 -7.52
N ILE A 220 2.12 -9.25 -7.79
CA ILE A 220 0.66 -9.40 -7.77
C ILE A 220 0.25 -9.62 -6.32
N HIS A 221 -0.72 -8.84 -5.86
CA HIS A 221 -1.45 -9.05 -4.62
C HIS A 221 -2.69 -9.92 -4.88
N ILE A 222 -3.24 -10.53 -3.87
CA ILE A 222 -4.47 -11.33 -3.93
C ILE A 222 -5.51 -10.68 -3.05
#